data_d4f884e0e918a8115136e60c81f075a1
#
_entry.id   d4f884e0e918a8115136e60c81f075a1
#
_cell.length_a   1.000
_cell.length_b   1.000
_cell.length_c   1.000
_cell.angle_alpha   90.00
_cell.angle_beta   90.00
_cell.angle_gamma   90.00
#
_symmetry.space_group_name_H-M   'P 1'
#
loop_
_entity.id
_entity.type
_entity.pdbx_description
1 polymer ?
#
loop_
_entity_poly.entity_id
_entity_poly.type
_entity_poly.pdbx_seq_one_letter_code
_entity_poly.pdbx_strand_id
1 'polypeptide(L)'
;QIITKTVRDKMLPFKNDVIAHDWLAAFIANEGKGMCYIKEPLFDYRLHGTNVFGGRSLNQNLNRWKQENGKSYKAFLKYREDAINRAYLGGIKMCKQYVSIKKDEQFIEEAEKYYNNILNSYKINWNLKAFFKILAGKNQGKKMIRECVLFHFPVLGYLKFRIN
;
A
#
# COMPACT_ATOMS: atom_id res chain seq x y z
N GLN A 1 -6.28 14.13 -11.02
CA GLN A 1 -6.68 14.58 -9.68
C GLN A 1 -6.71 16.12 -9.64
N ILE A 2 -7.79 16.69 -9.13
CA ILE A 2 -7.94 18.14 -8.89
C ILE A 2 -7.96 18.32 -7.36
N ILE A 3 -7.17 19.24 -6.85
CA ILE A 3 -7.07 19.52 -5.41
C ILE A 3 -7.43 20.97 -5.11
N THR A 4 -8.02 21.23 -3.95
CA THR A 4 -8.30 22.59 -3.48
C THR A 4 -7.02 23.30 -3.05
N LYS A 5 -7.07 24.64 -3.00
CA LYS A 5 -5.98 25.46 -2.48
C LYS A 5 -5.58 25.01 -1.05
N THR A 6 -6.58 24.75 -0.21
CA THR A 6 -6.35 24.31 1.19
C THR A 6 -5.56 22.99 1.27
N VAL A 7 -5.88 22.01 0.43
CA VAL A 7 -5.13 20.74 0.38
C VAL A 7 -3.70 20.99 -0.11
N ARG A 8 -3.54 21.77 -1.19
CA ARG A 8 -2.22 22.13 -1.72
C ARG A 8 -1.35 22.81 -0.66
N ASP A 9 -1.89 23.80 0.03
CA ASP A 9 -1.14 24.59 1.02
C ASP A 9 -0.72 23.75 2.24
N LYS A 10 -1.49 22.71 2.60
CA LYS A 10 -1.11 21.73 3.62
C LYS A 10 -0.05 20.73 3.14
N MET A 11 0.00 20.44 1.83
CA MET A 11 1.01 19.55 1.27
C MET A 11 2.37 20.21 1.15
N LEU A 12 2.43 21.52 0.94
CA LEU A 12 3.63 22.25 0.57
C LEU A 12 4.20 23.05 1.75
N PRO A 13 5.54 23.17 1.86
CA PRO A 13 6.52 22.39 1.08
C PRO A 13 6.44 20.90 1.43
N PHE A 14 6.76 20.02 0.48
CA PHE A 14 6.79 18.58 0.76
C PHE A 14 7.80 18.28 1.87
N LYS A 15 7.33 17.54 2.86
CA LYS A 15 8.20 16.96 3.88
C LYS A 15 8.97 15.77 3.31
N ASN A 16 9.96 15.29 4.04
CA ASN A 16 10.71 14.09 3.65
C ASN A 16 9.77 12.87 3.52
N ASP A 17 10.19 11.89 2.74
CA ASP A 17 9.50 10.60 2.61
C ASP A 17 8.10 10.65 1.94
N VAL A 18 7.80 11.67 1.15
CA VAL A 18 6.59 11.67 0.32
C VAL A 18 6.77 10.70 -0.85
N ILE A 19 6.16 9.52 -0.73
CA ILE A 19 6.28 8.44 -1.72
C ILE A 19 5.35 8.62 -2.92
N ALA A 20 4.21 9.29 -2.72
CA ALA A 20 3.22 9.54 -3.75
C ALA A 20 2.39 10.79 -3.38
N HIS A 21 2.49 11.83 -4.19
CA HIS A 21 1.81 13.10 -3.95
C HIS A 21 0.28 12.97 -4.05
N ASP A 22 -0.22 12.08 -4.87
CA ASP A 22 -1.65 11.79 -5.03
C ASP A 22 -2.24 11.09 -3.80
N TRP A 23 -1.50 10.19 -3.17
CA TRP A 23 -1.89 9.57 -1.89
C TRP A 23 -1.89 10.58 -0.76
N LEU A 24 -0.89 11.44 -0.71
CA LEU A 24 -0.82 12.52 0.27
C LEU A 24 -1.99 13.49 0.13
N ALA A 25 -2.31 13.90 -1.09
CA ALA A 25 -3.45 14.77 -1.36
C ALA A 25 -4.77 14.13 -0.91
N ALA A 26 -4.95 12.83 -1.20
CA ALA A 26 -6.12 12.07 -0.76
C ALA A 26 -6.20 11.97 0.78
N PHE A 27 -5.09 11.71 1.45
CA PHE A 27 -5.03 11.67 2.92
C PHE A 27 -5.43 13.01 3.55
N ILE A 28 -4.81 14.12 3.12
CA ILE A 28 -5.09 15.46 3.64
C ILE A 28 -6.53 15.90 3.33
N ALA A 29 -7.04 15.57 2.15
CA ALA A 29 -8.41 15.86 1.80
C ALA A 29 -9.41 15.12 2.70
N ASN A 30 -9.11 13.86 3.02
CA ASN A 30 -9.97 13.04 3.88
C ASN A 30 -9.99 13.51 5.34
N GLU A 31 -8.90 14.05 5.87
CA GLU A 31 -8.89 14.73 7.18
C GLU A 31 -9.70 16.03 7.19
N GLY A 32 -9.98 16.61 6.04
CA GLY A 32 -10.75 17.84 5.88
C GLY A 32 -12.19 17.59 5.45
N LYS A 33 -12.54 18.13 4.28
CA LYS A 33 -13.90 18.05 3.72
C LYS A 33 -14.18 16.76 2.94
N GLY A 34 -13.19 15.87 2.84
CA GLY A 34 -13.29 14.63 2.08
C GLY A 34 -12.95 14.77 0.59
N MET A 35 -13.31 13.75 -0.17
CA MET A 35 -13.06 13.65 -1.60
C MET A 35 -14.36 13.43 -2.36
N CYS A 36 -14.48 14.02 -3.55
CA CYS A 36 -15.53 13.71 -4.50
C CYS A 36 -15.00 12.84 -5.63
N TYR A 37 -15.75 11.83 -6.00
CA TYR A 37 -15.48 11.02 -7.18
C TYR A 37 -16.30 11.52 -8.36
N ILE A 38 -15.63 11.84 -9.47
CA ILE A 38 -16.26 12.21 -10.73
C ILE A 38 -16.24 10.99 -11.63
N LYS A 39 -17.40 10.55 -12.09
CA LYS A 39 -17.55 9.31 -12.88
C LYS A 39 -17.08 9.45 -14.33
N GLU A 40 -17.16 10.68 -14.86
CA GLU A 40 -16.75 10.98 -16.23
C GLU A 40 -15.22 10.96 -16.35
N PRO A 41 -14.67 10.40 -17.44
CA PRO A 41 -13.27 10.51 -17.74
C PRO A 41 -12.92 11.97 -18.10
N LEU A 42 -12.03 12.59 -17.30
CA LEU A 42 -11.66 13.99 -17.47
C LEU A 42 -10.35 14.18 -18.26
N PHE A 43 -9.57 13.11 -18.45
CA PHE A 43 -8.31 13.13 -19.18
C PHE A 43 -7.93 11.74 -19.65
N ASP A 44 -7.13 11.67 -20.71
CA ASP A 44 -6.53 10.42 -21.18
C ASP A 44 -5.15 10.25 -20.58
N TYR A 45 -4.88 9.04 -20.05
CA TYR A 45 -3.59 8.70 -19.48
C TYR A 45 -2.72 8.00 -20.53
N ARG A 46 -1.71 8.69 -21.02
CA ARG A 46 -0.78 8.13 -21.99
C ARG A 46 0.11 7.06 -21.35
N LEU A 47 0.00 5.83 -21.83
CA LEU A 47 0.85 4.73 -21.44
C LEU A 47 2.08 4.65 -22.33
N HIS A 48 3.26 4.61 -21.72
CA HIS A 48 4.53 4.33 -22.39
C HIS A 48 5.41 3.44 -21.49
N GLY A 49 6.39 2.74 -22.09
CA GLY A 49 7.15 1.70 -21.41
C GLY A 49 7.95 2.15 -20.17
N THR A 50 8.14 3.45 -20.00
CA THR A 50 8.88 4.06 -18.88
C THR A 50 7.99 4.64 -17.78
N ASN A 51 6.67 4.48 -17.87
CA ASN A 51 5.79 4.94 -16.78
C ASN A 51 6.14 4.26 -15.47
N VAL A 52 6.30 5.04 -14.42
CA VAL A 52 6.59 4.54 -13.06
C VAL A 52 5.38 3.79 -12.51
N PHE A 53 4.16 4.30 -12.76
CA PHE A 53 2.89 3.70 -12.37
C PHE A 53 1.98 3.52 -13.58
N GLY A 54 1.15 2.48 -13.55
CA GLY A 54 0.08 2.27 -14.55
C GLY A 54 0.52 1.64 -15.87
N GLY A 55 1.81 1.56 -16.17
CA GLY A 55 2.30 1.01 -17.44
C GLY A 55 2.43 -0.52 -17.47
N ARG A 56 2.38 -1.19 -16.32
CA ARG A 56 2.56 -2.66 -16.22
C ARG A 56 1.53 -3.28 -15.31
N SER A 57 1.06 -4.47 -15.66
CA SER A 57 0.23 -5.26 -14.74
C SER A 57 1.05 -5.71 -13.53
N LEU A 58 0.38 -5.99 -12.41
CA LEU A 58 1.03 -6.56 -11.21
C LEU A 58 1.82 -7.84 -11.53
N ASN A 59 1.31 -8.65 -12.47
CA ASN A 59 1.98 -9.87 -12.91
C ASN A 59 3.28 -9.58 -13.69
N GLN A 60 3.30 -8.54 -14.51
CA GLN A 60 4.52 -8.12 -15.22
C GLN A 60 5.60 -7.64 -14.25
N ASN A 61 5.23 -6.86 -13.23
CA ASN A 61 6.17 -6.43 -12.20
C ASN A 61 6.69 -7.60 -11.37
N LEU A 62 5.83 -8.56 -11.03
CA LEU A 62 6.22 -9.76 -10.30
C LEU A 62 7.14 -10.67 -11.17
N ASN A 63 6.85 -10.82 -12.45
CA ASN A 63 7.68 -11.63 -13.36
C ASN A 63 9.07 -11.01 -13.54
N ARG A 64 9.15 -9.70 -13.71
CA ARG A 64 10.43 -9.00 -13.74
C ARG A 64 11.22 -9.19 -12.44
N TRP A 65 10.58 -9.02 -11.29
CA TRP A 65 11.20 -9.28 -10.00
C TRP A 65 11.80 -10.69 -9.92
N LYS A 66 11.05 -11.70 -10.37
CA LYS A 66 11.51 -13.10 -10.39
C LYS A 66 12.67 -13.34 -11.32
N GLN A 67 12.71 -12.66 -12.46
CA GLN A 67 13.86 -12.72 -13.38
C GLN A 67 15.11 -12.14 -12.74
N GLU A 68 14.98 -11.03 -12.01
CA GLU A 68 16.10 -10.35 -11.36
C GLU A 68 16.56 -11.02 -10.05
N ASN A 69 15.68 -11.61 -9.27
CA ASN A 69 15.95 -12.12 -7.92
C ASN A 69 15.75 -13.64 -7.76
N GLY A 70 15.24 -14.31 -8.78
CA GLY A 70 14.93 -15.75 -8.74
C GLY A 70 13.58 -16.08 -8.09
N LYS A 71 13.28 -17.39 -8.02
CA LYS A 71 12.00 -17.93 -7.52
C LYS A 71 12.14 -18.68 -6.18
N SER A 72 13.23 -18.48 -5.46
CA SER A 72 13.46 -19.13 -4.18
C SER A 72 12.56 -18.57 -3.06
N TYR A 73 12.43 -19.30 -1.96
CA TYR A 73 11.73 -18.80 -0.77
C TYR A 73 12.38 -17.52 -0.22
N LYS A 74 13.72 -17.43 -0.27
CA LYS A 74 14.46 -16.23 0.12
C LYS A 74 14.12 -15.03 -0.76
N ALA A 75 14.02 -15.22 -2.09
CA ALA A 75 13.58 -14.18 -3.02
C ALA A 75 12.15 -13.74 -2.73
N PHE A 76 11.24 -14.67 -2.41
CA PHE A 76 9.88 -14.33 -2.01
C PHE A 76 9.85 -13.50 -0.72
N LEU A 77 10.62 -13.87 0.30
CA LEU A 77 10.68 -13.09 1.54
C LEU A 77 11.17 -11.67 1.30
N LYS A 78 12.18 -11.50 0.46
CA LYS A 78 12.66 -10.17 0.04
C LYS A 78 11.61 -9.38 -0.72
N TYR A 79 10.87 -10.00 -1.64
CA TYR A 79 9.75 -9.38 -2.34
C TYR A 79 8.67 -8.89 -1.36
N ARG A 80 8.33 -9.74 -0.39
CA ARG A 80 7.35 -9.43 0.66
C ARG A 80 7.80 -8.25 1.52
N GLU A 81 9.06 -8.26 1.95
CA GLU A 81 9.67 -7.19 2.73
C GLU A 81 9.66 -5.85 1.98
N ASP A 82 10.11 -5.84 0.73
CA ASP A 82 10.10 -4.65 -0.13
C ASP A 82 8.69 -4.12 -0.36
N ALA A 83 7.72 -5.00 -0.57
CA ALA A 83 6.32 -4.61 -0.77
C ALA A 83 5.72 -3.97 0.49
N ILE A 84 5.97 -4.54 1.67
CA ILE A 84 5.48 -3.99 2.94
C ILE A 84 6.14 -2.64 3.23
N ASN A 85 7.47 -2.56 3.09
CA ASN A 85 8.20 -1.33 3.37
C ASN A 85 7.78 -0.19 2.45
N ARG A 86 7.66 -0.44 1.15
CA ARG A 86 7.32 0.62 0.18
C ARG A 86 5.85 1.00 0.19
N ALA A 87 4.96 -0.01 0.12
CA ALA A 87 3.53 0.28 -0.07
C ALA A 87 2.81 0.64 1.24
N TYR A 88 3.17 0.01 2.35
CA TYR A 88 2.45 0.19 3.61
C TYR A 88 3.21 1.08 4.59
N LEU A 89 4.41 0.69 5.01
CA LEU A 89 5.18 1.47 5.98
C LEU A 89 5.62 2.82 5.43
N GLY A 90 5.99 2.90 4.15
CA GLY A 90 6.28 4.18 3.50
C GLY A 90 5.07 5.11 3.48
N GLY A 91 3.87 4.58 3.15
CA GLY A 91 2.62 5.35 3.21
C GLY A 91 2.27 5.80 4.62
N ILE A 92 2.42 4.92 5.61
CA ILE A 92 2.20 5.22 7.03
C ILE A 92 3.14 6.32 7.49
N LYS A 93 4.42 6.22 7.18
CA LYS A 93 5.44 7.21 7.53
C LYS A 93 5.13 8.58 6.90
N MET A 94 4.67 8.59 5.66
CA MET A 94 4.20 9.80 5.00
C MET A 94 3.00 10.40 5.74
N CYS A 95 1.94 9.61 5.98
CA CYS A 95 0.74 10.08 6.68
C CYS A 95 1.05 10.64 8.07
N LYS A 96 1.95 9.99 8.81
CA LYS A 96 2.38 10.39 10.16
C LYS A 96 2.96 11.80 10.22
N GLN A 97 3.57 12.28 9.14
CA GLN A 97 4.12 13.63 9.06
C GLN A 97 3.06 14.73 8.86
N TYR A 98 1.87 14.36 8.38
CA TYR A 98 0.82 15.28 7.98
C TYR A 98 -0.48 15.12 8.78
N VAL A 99 -0.57 14.10 9.65
CA VAL A 99 -1.75 13.87 10.48
C VAL A 99 -2.01 15.05 11.41
N SER A 100 -3.26 15.47 11.48
CA SER A 100 -3.71 16.59 12.33
C SER A 100 -4.85 16.20 13.27
N ILE A 101 -5.44 15.03 13.05
CA ILE A 101 -6.59 14.54 13.82
C ILE A 101 -6.12 13.41 14.75
N LYS A 102 -6.30 13.58 16.06
CA LYS A 102 -5.84 12.61 17.09
C LYS A 102 -6.34 11.17 16.86
N LYS A 103 -7.57 11.01 16.37
CA LYS A 103 -8.11 9.67 16.06
C LYS A 103 -7.35 9.00 14.93
N ASP A 104 -6.97 9.77 13.91
CA ASP A 104 -6.23 9.24 12.75
C ASP A 104 -4.77 8.97 13.12
N GLU A 105 -4.19 9.75 14.04
CA GLU A 105 -2.88 9.49 14.63
C GLU A 105 -2.82 8.12 15.31
N GLN A 106 -3.79 7.80 16.17
CA GLN A 106 -3.89 6.51 16.84
C GLN A 106 -4.02 5.36 15.82
N PHE A 107 -4.85 5.54 14.80
CA PHE A 107 -5.01 4.55 13.73
C PHE A 107 -3.70 4.32 12.96
N ILE A 108 -2.96 5.38 12.65
CA ILE A 108 -1.66 5.32 11.98
C ILE A 108 -0.63 4.57 12.84
N GLU A 109 -0.59 4.81 14.14
CA GLU A 109 0.30 4.10 15.07
C GLU A 109 -0.04 2.61 15.18
N GLU A 110 -1.32 2.27 15.26
CA GLU A 110 -1.78 0.87 15.26
C GLU A 110 -1.42 0.17 13.93
N ALA A 111 -1.59 0.85 12.80
CA ALA A 111 -1.22 0.32 11.49
C ALA A 111 0.30 0.11 11.37
N GLU A 112 1.11 1.05 11.83
CA GLU A 112 2.57 0.93 11.84
C GLU A 112 3.02 -0.28 12.67
N LYS A 113 2.51 -0.41 13.88
CA LYS A 113 2.78 -1.56 14.75
C LYS A 113 2.38 -2.88 14.11
N TYR A 114 1.23 -2.90 13.44
CA TYR A 114 0.73 -4.09 12.76
C TYR A 114 1.66 -4.52 11.61
N TYR A 115 2.06 -3.61 10.72
CA TYR A 115 2.92 -3.96 9.59
C TYR A 115 4.35 -4.30 10.02
N ASN A 116 4.89 -3.65 11.06
CA ASN A 116 6.17 -4.03 11.65
C ASN A 116 6.13 -5.44 12.27
N ASN A 117 5.04 -5.81 12.92
CA ASN A 117 4.84 -7.16 13.45
C ASN A 117 4.79 -8.19 12.30
N ILE A 118 4.15 -7.87 11.18
CA ILE A 118 4.12 -8.74 10.00
C ILE A 118 5.52 -8.93 9.42
N LEU A 119 6.33 -7.88 9.33
CA LEU A 119 7.71 -7.97 8.85
C LEU A 119 8.55 -8.89 9.73
N ASN A 120 8.43 -8.74 11.04
CA ASN A 120 9.23 -9.49 12.02
C ASN A 120 8.73 -10.91 12.28
N SER A 121 7.49 -11.23 11.87
CA SER A 121 6.94 -12.58 12.07
C SER A 121 7.31 -13.51 10.92
N TYR A 122 8.45 -14.17 11.03
CA TYR A 122 8.78 -15.35 10.20
C TYR A 122 8.00 -16.60 10.65
N LYS A 123 7.36 -16.57 11.80
CA LYS A 123 6.57 -17.65 12.38
C LYS A 123 5.09 -17.28 12.35
N ILE A 124 4.27 -18.30 12.20
CA ILE A 124 2.79 -18.28 12.14
C ILE A 124 2.13 -17.74 13.45
N ASN A 125 2.73 -16.81 14.13
CA ASN A 125 2.12 -16.15 15.28
C ASN A 125 1.29 -14.96 14.81
N TRP A 126 0.10 -15.29 14.50
CA TRP A 126 -0.92 -14.55 13.82
C TRP A 126 -1.65 -13.63 14.75
N ASN A 127 -1.79 -12.42 14.33
CA ASN A 127 -2.94 -11.67 14.77
C ASN A 127 -4.16 -12.13 13.93
N LEU A 128 -4.61 -13.37 14.17
CA LEU A 128 -5.84 -13.93 13.58
C LEU A 128 -7.00 -12.95 13.70
N LYS A 129 -7.05 -12.18 14.79
CA LYS A 129 -8.06 -11.16 15.04
C LYS A 129 -8.00 -10.01 14.01
N ALA A 130 -6.80 -9.56 13.63
CA ALA A 130 -6.62 -8.55 12.59
C ALA A 130 -6.94 -9.12 11.20
N PHE A 131 -6.53 -10.35 10.91
CA PHE A 131 -6.87 -11.05 9.68
C PHE A 131 -8.39 -11.19 9.52
N PHE A 132 -9.11 -11.65 10.55
CA PHE A 132 -10.57 -11.74 10.50
C PHE A 132 -11.25 -10.38 10.43
N LYS A 133 -10.73 -9.32 11.07
CA LYS A 133 -11.22 -7.95 10.90
C LYS A 133 -11.08 -7.47 9.44
N ILE A 134 -9.97 -7.78 8.80
CA ILE A 134 -9.74 -7.45 7.39
C ILE A 134 -10.71 -8.24 6.49
N LEU A 135 -10.91 -9.53 6.74
CA LEU A 135 -11.87 -10.35 5.98
C LEU A 135 -13.34 -9.94 6.20
N ALA A 136 -13.69 -9.50 7.38
CA ALA A 136 -15.04 -9.07 7.73
C ALA A 136 -15.40 -7.66 7.20
N GLY A 137 -14.44 -6.91 6.68
CA GLY A 137 -14.67 -5.59 6.08
C GLY A 137 -15.56 -5.67 4.84
N LYS A 138 -16.71 -5.00 4.88
CA LYS A 138 -17.82 -5.13 3.92
C LYS A 138 -17.52 -4.78 2.45
N ASN A 139 -16.34 -4.22 2.12
CA ASN A 139 -16.01 -3.74 0.77
C ASN A 139 -14.64 -4.20 0.26
N GLN A 140 -14.17 -5.35 0.73
CA GLN A 140 -12.84 -5.83 0.36
C GLN A 140 -12.89 -6.61 -0.96
N GLY A 141 -12.39 -6.00 -2.02
CA GLY A 141 -12.28 -6.68 -3.31
C GLY A 141 -11.36 -7.90 -3.24
N LYS A 142 -11.60 -8.88 -4.14
CA LYS A 142 -10.78 -10.11 -4.30
C LYS A 142 -9.26 -9.87 -4.30
N LYS A 143 -8.82 -8.69 -4.75
CA LYS A 143 -7.42 -8.27 -4.79
C LYS A 143 -6.84 -8.13 -3.38
N MET A 144 -7.55 -7.49 -2.46
CA MET A 144 -7.08 -7.24 -1.10
C MET A 144 -7.01 -8.51 -0.26
N ILE A 145 -7.98 -9.43 -0.43
CA ILE A 145 -7.93 -10.77 0.18
C ILE A 145 -6.69 -11.53 -0.33
N ARG A 146 -6.41 -11.44 -1.62
CA ARG A 146 -5.23 -12.05 -2.23
C ARG A 146 -3.92 -11.49 -1.65
N GLU A 147 -3.82 -10.19 -1.47
CA GLU A 147 -2.65 -9.53 -0.88
C GLU A 147 -2.51 -9.88 0.60
N CYS A 148 -3.60 -9.91 1.36
CA CYS A 148 -3.60 -10.37 2.73
C CYS A 148 -3.06 -11.81 2.87
N VAL A 149 -3.50 -12.72 2.02
CA VAL A 149 -2.99 -14.09 2.01
C VAL A 149 -1.50 -14.15 1.70
N LEU A 150 -1.02 -13.38 0.71
CA LEU A 150 0.39 -13.32 0.35
C LEU A 150 1.29 -12.84 1.50
N PHE A 151 0.82 -11.89 2.29
CA PHE A 151 1.62 -11.28 3.34
C PHE A 151 1.50 -12.01 4.69
N HIS A 152 0.33 -12.56 5.00
CA HIS A 152 0.08 -13.22 6.29
C HIS A 152 0.38 -14.71 6.31
N PHE A 153 0.38 -15.38 5.14
CA PHE A 153 0.68 -16.81 5.03
C PHE A 153 1.93 -17.03 4.18
N PRO A 154 3.15 -16.87 4.75
CA PRO A 154 4.37 -16.92 3.94
C PRO A 154 4.49 -18.17 3.09
N VAL A 155 4.04 -19.33 3.60
CA VAL A 155 4.08 -20.58 2.84
C VAL A 155 3.10 -20.58 1.67
N LEU A 156 1.83 -20.19 1.93
CA LEU A 156 0.83 -20.07 0.87
C LEU A 156 1.18 -18.96 -0.11
N GLY A 157 1.69 -17.85 0.42
CA GLY A 157 2.21 -16.76 -0.37
C GLY A 157 3.35 -17.19 -1.29
N TYR A 158 4.27 -17.99 -0.79
CA TYR A 158 5.37 -18.54 -1.57
C TYR A 158 4.89 -19.49 -2.66
N LEU A 159 3.98 -20.41 -2.34
CA LEU A 159 3.41 -21.30 -3.36
C LEU A 159 2.78 -20.50 -4.50
N LYS A 160 2.00 -19.48 -4.17
CA LYS A 160 1.40 -18.59 -5.17
C LYS A 160 2.44 -17.77 -5.94
N PHE A 161 3.48 -17.27 -5.25
CA PHE A 161 4.61 -16.58 -5.87
C PHE A 161 5.32 -17.47 -6.87
N ARG A 162 5.47 -18.76 -6.59
CA ARG A 162 6.15 -19.73 -7.47
C ARG A 162 5.35 -20.07 -8.71
N ILE A 163 4.03 -20.17 -8.60
CA ILE A 163 3.13 -20.62 -9.69
C ILE A 163 2.86 -19.48 -10.70
N ASN A 164 2.64 -18.25 -10.22
CA ASN A 164 2.42 -17.09 -11.09
C ASN A 164 3.73 -16.52 -11.59
#